data_4bc230dda9e760069edf5b3fe89f6412
#
_entry.id   4bc230dda9e760069edf5b3fe89f6412
#
_cell.length_a   1.000
_cell.length_b   1.000
_cell.length_c   1.000
_cell.angle_alpha   90.00
_cell.angle_beta   90.00
_cell.angle_gamma   90.00
#
_symmetry.space_group_name_H-M   'P 1'
#
loop_
_entity.id
_entity.type
_entity.pdbx_description
1 polymer ?
#
loop_
_entity_poly.entity_id
_entity_poly.type
_entity_poly.pdbx_seq_one_letter_code
_entity_poly.pdbx_strand_id
1 'polypeptide(L)'
;FPYTTLFRSEGRPLKSLVDLAAAKGKSTGIAVTCRLWDATPADFCCHNKDRDAEAEIVADYVNCSADYVFGGGAKLFENREDGRDLFKELRDKGFQTPRSWDELAGIKSGKVFAVPYPVDTPLPAERGDLLARASLKGIELLNQNKNGFFMMIEGSQLDDYGHFNDIDLLMQETHDFDRTIGAIYEWAAKDGETLVVVTADHETGGLTLVDGDLAEGRIVCKFSTGGHSGVMVPVYAFGPGAEEFTGIFENTAIFDK
;
A
#
# COMPACT_ATOMS: atom_id res chain seq x y z
N PHE A 1 3.48 -15.67 3.71
CA PHE A 1 2.55 -15.91 4.82
C PHE A 1 1.12 -15.84 4.29
N PRO A 2 0.28 -16.86 4.49
CA PRO A 2 -1.01 -16.93 3.82
C PRO A 2 -2.15 -16.19 4.50
N TYR A 3 -1.90 -15.28 5.47
CA TYR A 3 -2.96 -14.75 6.33
C TYR A 3 -2.91 -13.23 6.41
N THR A 4 -3.87 -12.61 5.80
CA THR A 4 -4.26 -11.22 5.98
C THR A 4 -4.99 -11.07 7.30
N THR A 5 -4.28 -11.11 8.42
CA THR A 5 -4.96 -10.82 9.67
C THR A 5 -3.96 -10.31 10.69
N LEU A 6 -4.12 -9.10 11.14
CA LEU A 6 -3.44 -8.57 12.31
C LEU A 6 -3.88 -9.30 13.59
N PHE A 7 -3.64 -10.63 13.61
CA PHE A 7 -3.95 -11.45 14.77
C PHE A 7 -2.74 -12.27 15.19
N ARG A 8 -2.52 -12.39 16.48
CA ARG A 8 -1.63 -13.43 17.02
C ARG A 8 -2.23 -14.81 16.77
N SER A 9 -1.39 -15.85 16.80
CA SER A 9 -1.81 -17.25 16.67
C SER A 9 -2.97 -17.64 17.59
N GLU A 10 -3.15 -16.93 18.71
CA GLU A 10 -4.26 -17.12 19.66
C GLU A 10 -5.54 -16.36 19.29
N GLY A 11 -5.60 -15.72 18.14
CA GLY A 11 -6.76 -14.96 17.63
C GLY A 11 -7.00 -13.62 18.32
N ARG A 12 -5.97 -13.04 18.95
CA ARG A 12 -6.05 -11.68 19.51
C ARG A 12 -5.64 -10.63 18.47
N PRO A 13 -6.43 -9.55 18.28
CA PRO A 13 -6.07 -8.46 17.38
C PRO A 13 -4.71 -7.85 17.76
N LEU A 14 -3.90 -7.52 16.78
CA LEU A 14 -2.68 -6.73 16.93
C LEU A 14 -2.96 -5.27 16.57
N LYS A 15 -2.18 -4.36 17.13
CA LYS A 15 -2.19 -2.96 16.69
C LYS A 15 -1.30 -2.80 15.47
N SER A 16 -1.81 -2.14 14.45
CA SER A 16 -1.04 -1.78 13.26
C SER A 16 -0.12 -0.58 13.53
N LEU A 17 0.81 -0.32 12.61
CA LEU A 17 1.60 0.93 12.62
C LEU A 17 0.70 2.16 12.43
N VAL A 18 -0.40 2.06 11.67
CA VAL A 18 -1.41 3.11 11.55
C VAL A 18 -2.02 3.42 12.92
N ASP A 19 -2.44 2.40 13.68
CA ASP A 19 -3.01 2.59 15.02
C ASP A 19 -2.01 3.22 16.00
N LEU A 20 -0.76 2.75 15.96
CA LEU A 20 0.29 3.26 16.85
C LEU A 20 0.67 4.71 16.54
N ALA A 21 0.76 5.05 15.26
CA ALA A 21 1.04 6.41 14.83
C ALA A 21 -0.12 7.36 15.19
N ALA A 22 -1.36 6.95 14.92
CA ALA A 22 -2.56 7.70 15.30
C ALA A 22 -2.64 7.92 16.81
N ALA A 23 -2.34 6.89 17.63
CA ALA A 23 -2.31 7.00 19.09
C ALA A 23 -1.24 7.99 19.60
N LYS A 24 -0.19 8.25 18.80
CA LYS A 24 0.83 9.29 19.07
C LYS A 24 0.44 10.66 18.52
N GLY A 25 -0.77 10.83 17.99
CA GLY A 25 -1.27 12.09 17.43
C GLY A 25 -0.68 12.45 16.05
N LYS A 26 -0.05 11.49 15.36
CA LYS A 26 0.38 11.66 13.99
C LYS A 26 -0.81 11.47 13.03
N SER A 27 -0.75 12.12 11.87
CA SER A 27 -1.65 11.77 10.77
C SER A 27 -1.22 10.45 10.12
N THR A 28 -2.17 9.69 9.58
CA THR A 28 -1.88 8.36 9.05
C THR A 28 -2.54 8.15 7.69
N GLY A 29 -1.87 7.38 6.81
CA GLY A 29 -2.42 7.10 5.50
C GLY A 29 -1.93 5.82 4.85
N ILE A 30 -2.67 5.39 3.85
CA ILE A 30 -2.30 4.31 2.93
C ILE A 30 -2.60 4.71 1.48
N ALA A 31 -1.75 4.25 0.55
CA ALA A 31 -1.99 4.36 -0.89
C ALA A 31 -1.51 3.09 -1.58
N VAL A 32 -2.41 2.42 -2.28
CA VAL A 32 -2.17 1.12 -2.90
C VAL A 32 -2.71 1.06 -4.33
N THR A 33 -2.22 0.13 -5.14
CA THR A 33 -2.73 -0.10 -6.50
C THR A 33 -3.75 -1.23 -6.58
N CYS A 34 -3.94 -1.99 -5.50
CA CYS A 34 -4.96 -3.03 -5.41
C CYS A 34 -6.28 -2.53 -4.79
N ARG A 35 -7.24 -3.43 -4.72
CA ARG A 35 -8.47 -3.32 -3.93
C ARG A 35 -8.17 -3.30 -2.43
N LEU A 36 -8.92 -2.52 -1.67
CA LEU A 36 -8.67 -2.30 -0.25
C LEU A 36 -8.93 -3.51 0.66
N TRP A 37 -9.58 -4.56 0.18
CA TRP A 37 -9.71 -5.82 0.95
C TRP A 37 -8.56 -6.79 0.71
N ASP A 38 -7.59 -6.44 -0.11
CA ASP A 38 -6.38 -7.21 -0.25
C ASP A 38 -5.50 -7.16 1.01
N ALA A 39 -4.54 -8.07 1.07
CA ALA A 39 -3.75 -8.37 2.25
C ALA A 39 -3.15 -7.14 2.92
N THR A 40 -2.26 -6.46 2.23
CA THR A 40 -1.45 -5.38 2.81
C THR A 40 -2.30 -4.20 3.28
N PRO A 41 -3.19 -3.59 2.46
CA PRO A 41 -3.99 -2.48 2.95
C PRO A 41 -4.94 -2.89 4.08
N ALA A 42 -5.49 -4.12 4.06
CA ALA A 42 -6.35 -4.60 5.13
C ALA A 42 -5.58 -4.78 6.45
N ASP A 43 -4.36 -5.30 6.43
CA ASP A 43 -3.54 -5.50 7.64
C ASP A 43 -3.17 -4.18 8.33
N PHE A 44 -3.10 -3.08 7.60
CA PHE A 44 -2.88 -1.77 8.21
C PHE A 44 -4.13 -1.14 8.82
N CYS A 45 -5.34 -1.57 8.39
CA CYS A 45 -6.60 -0.90 8.72
C CYS A 45 -7.68 -1.79 9.35
N CYS A 46 -7.64 -3.10 9.14
CA CYS A 46 -8.76 -4.00 9.43
C CYS A 46 -8.36 -5.13 10.36
N HIS A 47 -9.36 -5.75 11.00
CA HIS A 47 -9.15 -6.87 11.91
C HIS A 47 -10.17 -7.97 11.64
N ASN A 48 -9.97 -8.74 10.58
CA ASN A 48 -10.79 -9.90 10.26
C ASN A 48 -9.93 -11.18 10.25
N LYS A 49 -10.45 -12.28 10.79
CA LYS A 49 -9.75 -13.58 10.84
C LYS A 49 -9.84 -14.35 9.53
N ASP A 50 -10.79 -14.00 8.70
CA ASP A 50 -11.03 -14.62 7.42
C ASP A 50 -10.69 -13.61 6.30
N ARG A 51 -9.63 -13.92 5.54
CA ARG A 51 -9.21 -13.07 4.42
C ARG A 51 -10.23 -13.06 3.27
N ASP A 52 -11.07 -14.08 3.19
CA ASP A 52 -12.07 -14.21 2.14
C ASP A 52 -13.40 -13.51 2.51
N ALA A 53 -13.50 -13.01 3.75
CA ALA A 53 -14.63 -12.19 4.20
C ALA A 53 -14.51 -10.73 3.70
N GLU A 54 -14.43 -10.56 2.37
CA GLU A 54 -14.15 -9.27 1.72
C GLU A 54 -15.10 -8.14 2.16
N ALA A 55 -16.39 -8.45 2.29
CA ALA A 55 -17.41 -7.48 2.66
C ALA A 55 -17.24 -6.97 4.11
N GLU A 56 -16.87 -7.84 5.03
CA GLU A 56 -16.59 -7.52 6.43
C GLU A 56 -15.29 -6.74 6.55
N ILE A 57 -14.23 -7.14 5.82
CA ILE A 57 -12.95 -6.42 5.78
C ILE A 57 -13.17 -4.96 5.34
N VAL A 58 -13.92 -4.77 4.25
CA VAL A 58 -14.22 -3.43 3.74
C VAL A 58 -15.04 -2.61 4.74
N ALA A 59 -15.93 -3.25 5.51
CA ALA A 59 -16.71 -2.57 6.54
C ALA A 59 -15.86 -2.05 7.71
N ASP A 60 -14.73 -2.71 8.01
CA ASP A 60 -13.81 -2.30 9.08
C ASP A 60 -13.14 -0.96 8.79
N TYR A 61 -12.95 -0.60 7.51
CA TYR A 61 -12.36 0.69 7.12
C TYR A 61 -13.09 1.91 7.68
N VAL A 62 -14.39 1.79 7.93
CA VAL A 62 -15.18 2.87 8.56
C VAL A 62 -14.63 3.22 9.95
N ASN A 63 -13.94 2.29 10.60
CA ASN A 63 -13.35 2.47 11.93
C ASN A 63 -11.81 2.53 11.91
N CYS A 64 -11.19 2.44 10.74
CA CYS A 64 -9.74 2.55 10.61
C CYS A 64 -9.24 3.92 11.08
N SER A 65 -8.05 3.94 11.68
CA SER A 65 -7.39 5.15 12.18
C SER A 65 -6.72 5.99 11.09
N ALA A 66 -6.79 5.58 9.82
CA ALA A 66 -6.18 6.32 8.71
C ALA A 66 -6.96 7.61 8.39
N ASP A 67 -6.22 8.69 8.15
CA ASP A 67 -6.77 9.99 7.71
C ASP A 67 -6.78 10.14 6.18
N TYR A 68 -5.93 9.37 5.50
CA TYR A 68 -5.85 9.31 4.04
C TYR A 68 -5.85 7.87 3.56
N VAL A 69 -6.77 7.51 2.69
CA VAL A 69 -6.83 6.19 2.05
C VAL A 69 -7.00 6.38 0.55
N PHE A 70 -6.15 5.72 -0.24
CA PHE A 70 -6.26 5.62 -1.69
C PHE A 70 -6.09 4.18 -2.14
N GLY A 71 -6.99 3.68 -3.00
CA GLY A 71 -6.93 2.34 -3.56
C GLY A 71 -8.10 2.02 -4.48
N GLY A 72 -8.26 0.75 -4.81
CA GLY A 72 -9.40 0.21 -5.55
C GLY A 72 -10.46 -0.39 -4.62
N GLY A 73 -11.54 -0.95 -5.20
CA GLY A 73 -12.50 -1.73 -4.45
C GLY A 73 -13.86 -1.05 -4.20
N ALA A 74 -14.19 0.02 -4.92
CA ALA A 74 -15.43 0.78 -4.73
C ALA A 74 -16.69 -0.07 -4.71
N LYS A 75 -16.71 -1.18 -5.45
CA LYS A 75 -17.90 -2.05 -5.56
C LYS A 75 -18.42 -2.57 -4.22
N LEU A 76 -17.53 -2.83 -3.24
CA LEU A 76 -17.91 -3.35 -1.93
C LEU A 76 -18.22 -2.23 -0.90
N PHE A 77 -17.99 -0.97 -1.26
CA PHE A 77 -18.39 0.17 -0.43
C PHE A 77 -19.82 0.64 -0.73
N GLU A 78 -20.34 0.40 -1.94
CA GLU A 78 -21.61 0.96 -2.43
C GLU A 78 -22.74 -0.06 -2.55
N ASN A 79 -22.50 -1.21 -3.15
CA ASN A 79 -23.52 -2.17 -3.54
C ASN A 79 -23.52 -3.40 -2.63
N ARG A 80 -23.71 -3.15 -1.34
CA ARG A 80 -23.61 -4.17 -0.31
C ARG A 80 -24.93 -4.92 -0.09
N GLU A 81 -24.84 -6.23 0.12
CA GLU A 81 -25.99 -7.07 0.43
C GLU A 81 -26.61 -6.74 1.81
N ASP A 82 -25.81 -6.21 2.74
CA ASP A 82 -26.26 -5.76 4.07
C ASP A 82 -27.00 -4.41 4.05
N GLY A 83 -27.12 -3.77 2.88
CA GLY A 83 -27.80 -2.49 2.69
C GLY A 83 -27.08 -1.26 3.24
N ARG A 84 -25.82 -1.42 3.71
CA ARG A 84 -24.99 -0.28 4.17
C ARG A 84 -24.44 0.48 2.97
N ASP A 85 -24.27 1.79 3.10
CA ASP A 85 -23.49 2.68 2.23
C ASP A 85 -22.26 3.16 3.02
N LEU A 86 -21.13 2.50 2.83
CA LEU A 86 -19.91 2.80 3.60
C LEU A 86 -19.33 4.16 3.23
N PHE A 87 -19.51 4.65 2.00
CA PHE A 87 -19.11 6.01 1.66
C PHE A 87 -19.94 7.06 2.41
N LYS A 88 -21.24 6.79 2.61
CA LYS A 88 -22.07 7.68 3.45
C LYS A 88 -21.59 7.65 4.90
N GLU A 89 -21.31 6.47 5.45
CA GLU A 89 -20.80 6.33 6.82
C GLU A 89 -19.44 7.05 7.01
N LEU A 90 -18.55 6.96 6.03
CA LEU A 90 -17.28 7.68 6.02
C LEU A 90 -17.49 9.21 5.95
N ARG A 91 -18.42 9.68 5.10
CA ARG A 91 -18.77 11.12 5.06
C ARG A 91 -19.38 11.61 6.38
N ASP A 92 -20.22 10.81 7.02
CA ASP A 92 -20.78 11.13 8.34
C ASP A 92 -19.68 11.22 9.43
N LYS A 93 -18.53 10.57 9.23
CA LYS A 93 -17.32 10.68 10.07
C LYS A 93 -16.35 11.79 9.63
N GLY A 94 -16.72 12.61 8.67
CA GLY A 94 -15.96 13.77 8.21
C GLY A 94 -14.95 13.50 7.11
N PHE A 95 -14.99 12.33 6.46
CA PHE A 95 -14.17 12.06 5.30
C PHE A 95 -14.74 12.70 4.03
N GLN A 96 -13.87 13.24 3.20
CA GLN A 96 -14.15 13.52 1.81
C GLN A 96 -13.94 12.22 1.01
N THR A 97 -14.89 11.88 0.14
CA THR A 97 -14.88 10.62 -0.61
C THR A 97 -14.83 10.86 -2.12
N PRO A 98 -13.69 11.37 -2.65
CA PRO A 98 -13.55 11.67 -4.08
C PRO A 98 -13.63 10.38 -4.91
N ARG A 99 -14.29 10.50 -6.08
CA ARG A 99 -14.55 9.39 -7.00
C ARG A 99 -13.74 9.49 -8.28
N SER A 100 -12.88 10.50 -8.39
CA SER A 100 -11.98 10.71 -9.52
C SER A 100 -10.67 11.35 -9.05
N TRP A 101 -9.65 11.29 -9.92
CA TRP A 101 -8.41 12.01 -9.68
C TRP A 101 -8.63 13.52 -9.57
N ASP A 102 -9.46 14.10 -10.43
CA ASP A 102 -9.69 15.56 -10.45
C ASP A 102 -10.32 16.04 -9.15
N GLU A 103 -11.27 15.29 -8.61
CA GLU A 103 -11.85 15.56 -7.28
C GLU A 103 -10.80 15.46 -6.18
N LEU A 104 -9.99 14.39 -6.18
CA LEU A 104 -8.93 14.19 -5.18
C LEU A 104 -7.88 15.29 -5.25
N ALA A 105 -7.42 15.66 -6.44
CA ALA A 105 -6.41 16.71 -6.65
C ALA A 105 -6.87 18.07 -6.12
N GLY A 106 -8.17 18.34 -6.16
CA GLY A 106 -8.79 19.58 -5.68
C GLY A 106 -8.81 19.72 -4.15
N ILE A 107 -8.71 18.64 -3.39
CA ILE A 107 -8.77 18.67 -1.91
C ILE A 107 -7.51 19.31 -1.35
N LYS A 108 -7.65 20.21 -0.39
CA LYS A 108 -6.52 20.94 0.21
C LYS A 108 -6.28 20.63 1.68
N SER A 109 -7.25 20.02 2.37
CA SER A 109 -7.14 19.66 3.79
C SER A 109 -8.24 18.70 4.21
N GLY A 110 -8.09 18.09 5.39
CA GLY A 110 -9.06 17.19 5.98
C GLY A 110 -8.83 15.72 5.61
N LYS A 111 -9.69 14.87 6.14
CA LYS A 111 -9.62 13.41 5.91
C LYS A 111 -10.14 13.04 4.53
N VAL A 112 -9.49 12.07 3.89
CA VAL A 112 -9.81 11.64 2.53
C VAL A 112 -9.88 10.11 2.45
N PHE A 113 -10.95 9.61 1.84
CA PHE A 113 -11.11 8.21 1.50
C PHE A 113 -11.42 8.08 0.01
N ALA A 114 -10.39 7.90 -0.79
CA ALA A 114 -10.43 7.91 -2.26
C ALA A 114 -10.40 6.50 -2.82
N VAL A 115 -11.53 5.99 -3.27
CA VAL A 115 -11.65 4.67 -3.92
C VAL A 115 -12.37 4.84 -5.26
N PRO A 116 -11.67 5.36 -6.28
CA PRO A 116 -12.31 5.70 -7.56
C PRO A 116 -12.53 4.51 -8.49
N TYR A 117 -11.93 3.35 -8.21
CA TYR A 117 -11.97 2.18 -9.08
C TYR A 117 -12.83 1.07 -8.49
N PRO A 118 -13.62 0.34 -9.32
CA PRO A 118 -14.52 -0.72 -8.84
C PRO A 118 -13.79 -1.90 -8.16
N VAL A 119 -12.64 -2.28 -8.71
CA VAL A 119 -11.74 -3.33 -8.23
C VAL A 119 -10.35 -2.72 -8.10
N ASP A 120 -9.32 -3.29 -8.69
CA ASP A 120 -7.96 -2.76 -8.68
C ASP A 120 -7.83 -1.47 -9.52
N THR A 121 -6.74 -0.73 -9.35
CA THR A 121 -6.43 0.37 -10.27
C THR A 121 -6.08 -0.19 -11.66
N PRO A 122 -6.25 0.59 -12.74
CA PRO A 122 -5.84 0.17 -14.07
C PRO A 122 -4.36 -0.20 -14.17
N LEU A 123 -3.98 -0.90 -15.23
CA LEU A 123 -2.57 -1.24 -15.54
C LEU A 123 -1.70 0.03 -15.63
N PRO A 124 -0.38 -0.06 -15.38
CA PRO A 124 0.53 1.10 -15.44
C PRO A 124 0.47 1.85 -16.76
N ALA A 125 0.31 1.13 -17.89
CA ALA A 125 0.18 1.73 -19.21
C ALA A 125 -1.08 2.64 -19.36
N GLU A 126 -2.12 2.39 -18.58
CA GLU A 126 -3.39 3.14 -18.58
C GLU A 126 -3.44 4.19 -17.48
N ARG A 127 -2.94 3.86 -16.28
CA ARG A 127 -2.98 4.74 -15.10
C ARG A 127 -1.85 5.77 -15.05
N GLY A 128 -0.78 5.56 -15.83
CA GLY A 128 0.40 6.45 -15.84
C GLY A 128 1.09 6.49 -14.47
N ASP A 129 1.31 7.70 -13.95
CA ASP A 129 1.96 7.98 -12.67
C ASP A 129 0.98 8.07 -11.47
N LEU A 130 -0.14 7.36 -11.53
CA LEU A 130 -1.24 7.49 -10.58
C LEU A 130 -0.80 7.25 -9.12
N LEU A 131 -0.03 6.19 -8.86
CA LEU A 131 0.42 5.86 -7.51
C LEU A 131 1.35 6.96 -6.94
N ALA A 132 2.28 7.46 -7.75
CA ALA A 132 3.15 8.56 -7.34
C ALA A 132 2.35 9.82 -6.99
N ARG A 133 1.39 10.20 -7.84
CA ARG A 133 0.52 11.36 -7.60
C ARG A 133 -0.36 11.19 -6.38
N ALA A 134 -0.99 10.02 -6.20
CA ALA A 134 -1.83 9.73 -5.06
C ALA A 134 -1.01 9.74 -3.75
N SER A 135 0.20 9.17 -3.79
CA SER A 135 1.12 9.16 -2.65
C SER A 135 1.57 10.58 -2.27
N LEU A 136 2.01 11.39 -3.22
CA LEU A 136 2.39 12.77 -2.97
C LEU A 136 1.21 13.62 -2.48
N LYS A 137 -0.01 13.35 -2.97
CA LYS A 137 -1.23 13.99 -2.48
C LYS A 137 -1.54 13.58 -1.04
N GLY A 138 -1.38 12.32 -0.69
CA GLY A 138 -1.47 11.85 0.69
C GLY A 138 -0.47 12.56 1.59
N ILE A 139 0.79 12.62 1.18
CA ILE A 139 1.86 13.33 1.90
C ILE A 139 1.52 14.82 2.08
N GLU A 140 1.04 15.52 1.02
CA GLU A 140 0.61 16.93 1.09
C GLU A 140 -0.43 17.15 2.19
N LEU A 141 -1.40 16.25 2.32
CA LEU A 141 -2.48 16.35 3.29
C LEU A 141 -2.03 15.98 4.70
N LEU A 142 -1.28 14.87 4.83
CA LEU A 142 -0.85 14.33 6.13
C LEU A 142 0.23 15.19 6.79
N ASN A 143 1.13 15.78 6.00
CA ASN A 143 2.23 16.65 6.48
C ASN A 143 1.76 18.01 7.04
N GLN A 144 0.47 18.32 6.96
CA GLN A 144 -0.11 19.48 7.65
C GLN A 144 -0.16 19.29 9.18
N ASN A 145 -0.04 18.07 9.66
CA ASN A 145 0.04 17.77 11.09
C ASN A 145 1.45 18.02 11.63
N LYS A 146 1.56 18.93 12.59
CA LYS A 146 2.85 19.30 13.22
C LYS A 146 3.50 18.16 14.02
N ASN A 147 2.73 17.12 14.36
CA ASN A 147 3.26 15.93 15.01
C ASN A 147 3.86 14.93 14.00
N GLY A 148 3.81 15.27 12.70
CA GLY A 148 4.24 14.41 11.61
C GLY A 148 3.20 13.39 11.18
N PHE A 149 3.60 12.46 10.34
CA PHE A 149 2.70 11.45 9.77
C PHE A 149 3.37 10.07 9.67
N PHE A 150 2.56 9.08 9.41
CA PHE A 150 2.93 7.75 8.92
C PHE A 150 2.14 7.46 7.65
N MET A 151 2.78 6.93 6.61
CA MET A 151 2.09 6.53 5.39
C MET A 151 2.67 5.23 4.84
N MET A 152 1.82 4.26 4.56
CA MET A 152 2.15 3.04 3.82
C MET A 152 1.78 3.23 2.35
N ILE A 153 2.69 2.84 1.46
CA ILE A 153 2.52 2.96 0.02
C ILE A 153 2.93 1.64 -0.61
N GLU A 154 2.10 1.12 -1.53
CA GLU A 154 2.33 -0.21 -2.10
C GLU A 154 2.09 -0.25 -3.60
N GLY A 155 3.07 -0.77 -4.33
CA GLY A 155 2.90 -1.26 -5.69
C GLY A 155 2.35 -2.68 -5.66
N SER A 156 1.07 -2.82 -5.35
CA SER A 156 0.46 -4.09 -4.93
C SER A 156 0.42 -5.14 -6.04
N GLN A 157 0.23 -4.72 -7.29
CA GLN A 157 0.05 -5.66 -8.41
C GLN A 157 1.36 -6.35 -8.84
N LEU A 158 2.51 -6.00 -8.22
CA LEU A 158 3.77 -6.74 -8.33
C LEU A 158 3.58 -8.20 -7.91
N ASP A 159 2.84 -8.44 -6.84
CA ASP A 159 2.54 -9.79 -6.35
C ASP A 159 1.63 -10.56 -7.31
N ASP A 160 0.54 -9.94 -7.78
CA ASP A 160 -0.37 -10.55 -8.74
C ASP A 160 0.35 -11.05 -9.99
N TYR A 161 1.23 -10.23 -10.59
CA TYR A 161 1.95 -10.62 -11.80
C TYR A 161 3.11 -11.58 -11.53
N GLY A 162 3.67 -11.58 -10.33
CA GLY A 162 4.54 -12.64 -9.83
C GLY A 162 3.82 -13.99 -9.78
N HIS A 163 2.61 -14.04 -9.24
CA HIS A 163 1.75 -15.22 -9.20
C HIS A 163 1.38 -15.74 -10.60
N PHE A 164 1.10 -14.83 -11.54
CA PHE A 164 0.77 -15.19 -12.93
C PHE A 164 2.00 -15.54 -13.75
N ASN A 165 3.23 -15.35 -13.24
CA ASN A 165 4.49 -15.51 -13.98
C ASN A 165 4.52 -14.65 -15.27
N ASP A 166 3.90 -13.48 -15.22
CA ASP A 166 3.82 -12.51 -16.33
C ASP A 166 4.92 -11.47 -16.19
N ILE A 167 6.05 -11.71 -16.89
CA ILE A 167 7.22 -10.83 -16.80
C ILE A 167 6.95 -9.44 -17.39
N ASP A 168 6.12 -9.34 -18.42
CA ASP A 168 5.87 -8.05 -19.09
C ASP A 168 5.06 -7.10 -18.19
N LEU A 169 4.04 -7.62 -17.52
CA LEU A 169 3.25 -6.85 -16.56
C LEU A 169 4.02 -6.61 -15.26
N LEU A 170 4.76 -7.60 -14.78
CA LEU A 170 5.63 -7.46 -13.60
C LEU A 170 6.67 -6.34 -13.79
N MET A 171 7.31 -6.27 -14.97
CA MET A 171 8.22 -5.18 -15.28
C MET A 171 7.55 -3.80 -15.32
N GLN A 172 6.35 -3.71 -15.88
CA GLN A 172 5.60 -2.44 -15.90
C GLN A 172 5.27 -1.97 -14.49
N GLU A 173 4.81 -2.87 -13.61
CA GLU A 173 4.54 -2.56 -12.20
C GLU A 173 5.82 -2.16 -11.46
N THR A 174 6.93 -2.87 -11.69
CA THR A 174 8.23 -2.54 -11.09
C THR A 174 8.67 -1.13 -11.49
N HIS A 175 8.55 -0.77 -12.77
CA HIS A 175 8.89 0.58 -13.24
C HIS A 175 7.96 1.66 -12.67
N ASP A 176 6.67 1.36 -12.52
CA ASP A 176 5.73 2.31 -11.92
C ASP A 176 6.04 2.53 -10.44
N PHE A 177 6.34 1.46 -9.71
CA PHE A 177 6.69 1.55 -8.29
C PHE A 177 8.05 2.24 -8.08
N ASP A 178 9.06 1.94 -8.92
CA ASP A 178 10.37 2.63 -8.89
C ASP A 178 10.23 4.14 -9.09
N ARG A 179 9.42 4.57 -10.08
CA ARG A 179 9.11 6.00 -10.28
C ARG A 179 8.40 6.61 -9.06
N THR A 180 7.50 5.86 -8.45
CA THR A 180 6.80 6.29 -7.23
C THR A 180 7.78 6.48 -6.08
N ILE A 181 8.67 5.52 -5.84
CA ILE A 181 9.74 5.60 -4.84
C ILE A 181 10.63 6.81 -5.14
N GLY A 182 11.04 7.02 -6.40
CA GLY A 182 11.84 8.18 -6.82
C GLY A 182 11.18 9.51 -6.46
N ALA A 183 9.89 9.66 -6.73
CA ALA A 183 9.14 10.89 -6.42
C ALA A 183 9.04 11.13 -4.90
N ILE A 184 8.84 10.08 -4.11
CA ILE A 184 8.79 10.15 -2.64
C ILE A 184 10.16 10.47 -2.08
N TYR A 185 11.22 9.83 -2.61
CA TYR A 185 12.60 10.10 -2.22
C TYR A 185 12.98 11.58 -2.45
N GLU A 186 12.66 12.11 -3.63
CA GLU A 186 12.92 13.53 -3.94
C GLU A 186 12.18 14.49 -3.00
N TRP A 187 10.95 14.14 -2.62
CA TRP A 187 10.18 14.91 -1.65
C TRP A 187 10.83 14.81 -0.27
N ALA A 188 11.14 13.62 0.23
CA ALA A 188 11.75 13.38 1.54
C ALA A 188 13.14 14.01 1.67
N ALA A 189 13.94 13.99 0.59
CA ALA A 189 15.25 14.64 0.56
C ALA A 189 15.16 16.16 0.72
N LYS A 190 14.09 16.79 0.23
CA LYS A 190 13.83 18.23 0.41
C LYS A 190 13.28 18.55 1.80
N ASP A 191 12.46 17.65 2.34
CA ASP A 191 11.90 17.75 3.68
C ASP A 191 12.99 17.62 4.76
N GLY A 192 13.87 16.62 4.62
CA GLY A 192 15.02 16.37 5.50
C GLY A 192 14.67 15.74 6.86
N GLU A 193 13.39 15.57 7.19
CA GLU A 193 12.90 15.04 8.47
C GLU A 193 12.15 13.71 8.32
N THR A 194 11.94 13.24 7.08
CA THR A 194 11.18 12.04 6.76
C THR A 194 12.08 10.83 6.55
N LEU A 195 11.85 9.76 7.30
CA LEU A 195 12.39 8.43 7.06
C LEU A 195 11.58 7.73 5.98
N VAL A 196 12.24 7.23 4.94
CA VAL A 196 11.66 6.37 3.90
C VAL A 196 12.25 4.98 4.02
N VAL A 197 11.40 3.97 4.15
CA VAL A 197 11.81 2.55 4.15
C VAL A 197 11.12 1.84 3.01
N VAL A 198 11.88 1.14 2.18
CA VAL A 198 11.37 0.37 1.04
C VAL A 198 11.75 -1.10 1.24
N THR A 199 10.76 -1.96 1.23
CA THR A 199 10.93 -3.41 1.37
C THR A 199 9.79 -4.17 0.70
N ALA A 200 9.85 -5.48 0.70
CA ALA A 200 8.72 -6.37 0.40
C ALA A 200 8.44 -7.25 1.63
N ASP A 201 7.24 -7.80 1.70
CA ASP A 201 6.85 -8.80 2.69
C ASP A 201 7.38 -10.19 2.32
N HIS A 202 7.46 -10.51 1.01
CA HIS A 202 8.02 -11.73 0.43
C HIS A 202 8.41 -11.52 -1.04
N GLU A 203 8.99 -12.54 -1.62
CA GLU A 203 9.17 -12.71 -3.06
C GLU A 203 8.04 -13.57 -3.62
N THR A 204 7.61 -13.32 -4.86
CA THR A 204 6.54 -14.05 -5.55
C THR A 204 7.00 -14.55 -6.93
N GLY A 205 6.67 -15.80 -7.24
CA GLY A 205 6.97 -16.43 -8.52
C GLY A 205 8.32 -17.16 -8.59
N GLY A 206 9.23 -16.95 -7.66
CA GLY A 206 10.59 -17.48 -7.70
C GLY A 206 11.32 -17.01 -8.94
N LEU A 207 11.19 -15.72 -9.30
CA LEU A 207 11.77 -15.11 -10.49
C LEU A 207 13.28 -15.17 -10.47
N THR A 208 13.87 -15.69 -11.55
CA THR A 208 15.31 -15.74 -11.75
C THR A 208 15.65 -15.17 -13.11
N LEU A 209 16.55 -14.19 -13.14
CA LEU A 209 17.15 -13.69 -14.38
C LEU A 209 18.26 -14.67 -14.80
N VAL A 210 18.10 -15.31 -15.96
CA VAL A 210 19.01 -16.34 -16.44
C VAL A 210 19.92 -15.86 -17.57
N ASP A 211 19.50 -14.80 -18.30
CA ASP A 211 20.27 -14.17 -19.38
C ASP A 211 19.65 -12.80 -19.70
N GLY A 212 20.30 -12.02 -20.57
CA GLY A 212 19.79 -10.75 -21.07
C GLY A 212 20.79 -10.04 -21.96
N ASP A 213 20.33 -8.97 -22.61
CA ASP A 213 21.16 -8.06 -23.37
C ASP A 213 20.72 -6.62 -23.11
N LEU A 214 21.59 -5.85 -22.46
CA LEU A 214 21.29 -4.46 -22.09
C LEU A 214 21.19 -3.54 -23.33
N ALA A 215 21.94 -3.83 -24.39
CA ALA A 215 21.90 -3.03 -25.60
C ALA A 215 20.62 -3.24 -26.41
N GLU A 216 20.06 -4.44 -26.33
CA GLU A 216 18.77 -4.81 -26.95
C GLU A 216 17.58 -4.55 -26.02
N GLY A 217 17.81 -4.22 -24.74
CA GLY A 217 16.76 -4.13 -23.74
C GLY A 217 16.06 -5.47 -23.49
N ARG A 218 16.78 -6.58 -23.64
CA ARG A 218 16.21 -7.94 -23.56
C ARG A 218 16.52 -8.58 -22.21
N ILE A 219 15.48 -9.14 -21.58
CA ILE A 219 15.58 -9.95 -20.38
C ILE A 219 15.15 -11.38 -20.70
N VAL A 220 15.89 -12.35 -20.20
CA VAL A 220 15.50 -13.77 -20.20
C VAL A 220 15.38 -14.22 -18.75
N CYS A 221 14.18 -14.61 -18.37
CA CYS A 221 13.86 -15.01 -17.01
C CYS A 221 13.18 -16.38 -16.95
N LYS A 222 13.14 -16.92 -15.76
CA LYS A 222 12.35 -18.11 -15.40
C LYS A 222 11.66 -17.88 -14.07
N PHE A 223 10.44 -18.38 -13.97
CA PHE A 223 9.71 -18.51 -12.72
C PHE A 223 9.77 -19.97 -12.26
N SER A 224 9.91 -20.19 -10.97
CA SER A 224 10.01 -21.55 -10.38
C SER A 224 8.73 -21.98 -9.69
N THR A 225 7.81 -21.06 -9.42
CA THR A 225 6.53 -21.31 -8.74
C THR A 225 5.48 -20.28 -9.19
N GLY A 226 4.20 -20.56 -8.93
CA GLY A 226 3.12 -19.57 -8.99
C GLY A 226 2.73 -19.10 -7.58
N GLY A 227 3.56 -19.33 -6.57
CA GLY A 227 3.35 -18.90 -5.18
C GLY A 227 4.54 -18.08 -4.67
N HIS A 228 4.57 -17.85 -3.36
CA HIS A 228 5.66 -17.14 -2.71
C HIS A 228 6.88 -18.04 -2.55
N SER A 229 8.07 -17.45 -2.52
CA SER A 229 9.30 -18.14 -2.16
C SER A 229 9.90 -17.62 -0.86
N GLY A 230 10.75 -18.42 -0.20
CA GLY A 230 11.42 -18.07 1.05
C GLY A 230 12.74 -17.31 0.84
N VAL A 231 12.93 -16.68 -0.29
CA VAL A 231 14.14 -15.88 -0.57
C VAL A 231 14.10 -14.61 0.28
N MET A 232 15.27 -14.20 0.79
CA MET A 232 15.41 -12.93 1.49
C MET A 232 15.09 -11.77 0.56
N VAL A 233 14.30 -10.82 1.04
CA VAL A 233 13.98 -9.57 0.33
C VAL A 233 14.85 -8.42 0.84
N PRO A 234 15.22 -7.45 0.00
CA PRO A 234 16.02 -6.32 0.42
C PRO A 234 15.22 -5.32 1.25
N VAL A 235 15.91 -4.60 2.13
CA VAL A 235 15.41 -3.40 2.80
C VAL A 235 16.32 -2.24 2.42
N TYR A 236 15.72 -1.15 1.94
CA TYR A 236 16.40 0.11 1.68
C TYR A 236 15.82 1.17 2.61
N ALA A 237 16.66 2.01 3.18
CA ALA A 237 16.21 3.11 4.02
C ALA A 237 16.96 4.41 3.67
N PHE A 238 16.25 5.53 3.81
CA PHE A 238 16.78 6.86 3.57
C PHE A 238 16.18 7.86 4.56
N GLY A 239 16.97 8.79 5.04
CA GLY A 239 16.55 9.84 5.96
C GLY A 239 16.96 9.55 7.42
N PRO A 240 16.44 10.33 8.38
CA PRO A 240 16.77 10.16 9.78
C PRO A 240 16.41 8.78 10.32
N GLY A 241 17.36 8.07 10.95
CA GLY A 241 17.17 6.73 11.48
C GLY A 241 17.35 5.60 10.45
N ALA A 242 17.77 5.91 9.23
CA ALA A 242 17.99 4.90 8.17
C ALA A 242 19.05 3.85 8.56
N GLU A 243 20.02 4.22 9.41
CA GLU A 243 21.07 3.33 9.93
C GLU A 243 20.53 2.14 10.72
N GLU A 244 19.34 2.25 11.31
CA GLU A 244 18.70 1.17 12.05
C GLU A 244 18.25 0.00 11.16
N PHE A 245 18.13 0.23 9.84
CA PHE A 245 17.66 -0.76 8.87
C PHE A 245 18.81 -1.49 8.15
N THR A 246 20.01 -1.48 8.71
CA THR A 246 21.17 -2.18 8.15
C THR A 246 21.27 -3.62 8.65
N GLY A 247 21.91 -4.50 7.84
CA GLY A 247 22.16 -5.90 8.19
C GLY A 247 21.07 -6.85 7.73
N ILE A 248 21.06 -8.05 8.33
CA ILE A 248 20.06 -9.10 8.08
C ILE A 248 19.27 -9.29 9.36
N PHE A 249 17.97 -9.23 9.27
CA PHE A 249 17.07 -9.39 10.42
C PHE A 249 15.73 -10.00 10.00
N GLU A 250 14.96 -10.47 10.94
CA GLU A 250 13.61 -10.99 10.72
C GLU A 250 12.66 -9.88 10.25
N ASN A 251 11.73 -10.20 9.35
CA ASN A 251 10.76 -9.24 8.81
C ASN A 251 9.93 -8.55 9.91
N THR A 252 9.61 -9.27 10.98
CA THR A 252 8.88 -8.73 12.15
C THR A 252 9.65 -7.64 12.90
N ALA A 253 10.97 -7.59 12.77
CA ALA A 253 11.80 -6.56 13.42
C ALA A 253 11.59 -5.15 12.84
N ILE A 254 11.04 -5.03 11.63
CA ILE A 254 10.70 -3.72 11.03
C ILE A 254 9.69 -2.96 11.92
N PHE A 255 8.77 -3.69 12.55
CA PHE A 255 7.78 -3.09 13.45
C PHE A 255 8.39 -2.47 14.70
N ASP A 256 9.48 -3.05 15.22
CA ASP A 256 10.14 -2.60 16.45
C ASP A 256 11.17 -1.47 16.20
N LYS A 257 11.62 -1.29 14.95
CA LYS A 257 12.57 -0.27 14.51
C LYS A 257 11.93 1.09 14.28
#